data_ca187059b3d4762bd9c79e634db90a85
#
_entry.id   ca187059b3d4762bd9c79e634db90a85
#
_cell.length_a   1.000
_cell.length_b   1.000
_cell.length_c   1.000
_cell.angle_alpha   90.00
_cell.angle_beta   90.00
_cell.angle_gamma   90.00
#
_symmetry.space_group_name_H-M   'P 1'
#
loop_
_entity.id
_entity.type
_entity.pdbx_description
1 polymer ?
#
loop_
_entity_poly.entity_id
_entity_poly.type
_entity_poly.pdbx_seq_one_letter_code
_entity_poly.pdbx_strand_id
1 'polypeptide(L)'
;MIRDITLGQYYSGNSIIHRLDPRVKIMGTLVFIIGLFVIDSFIGFAIATVCLGAIIASSKVPLKFMMKGLKPIFLIILFTFFLNMFMIKGEVIFQIWFLKITREGLYQALYMTFRLILLIIGSSVLTLTTKPINLTDGIEYLLKPFGKIGLPAHELAMMMTIALRFIPTLLEETDKIMKAQQARGADFETGNLLQRAKRLIPILVPLFISAFRIAQDMAMAMEARCYRGGDQRTRMNAMKFQKRDVVASVGVVLFMVGCVAIRIVF
;
A
#
# COMPACT_ATOMS: atom_id res chain seq x y z
N MET A 1 18.71 -2.41 14.56
CA MET A 1 17.33 -1.86 14.38
C MET A 1 17.02 -1.32 12.99
N ILE A 2 17.94 -0.74 12.23
CA ILE A 2 17.65 -0.15 10.89
C ILE A 2 17.71 -1.19 9.75
N ARG A 3 18.32 -2.35 9.98
CA ARG A 3 18.51 -3.43 8.97
C ARG A 3 17.23 -4.15 8.53
N ASP A 4 16.11 -3.98 9.25
CA ASP A 4 14.85 -4.67 8.96
C ASP A 4 13.84 -3.80 8.16
N ILE A 5 14.27 -2.62 7.69
CA ILE A 5 13.46 -1.80 6.80
C ILE A 5 13.53 -2.40 5.40
N THR A 6 12.68 -3.37 5.13
CA THR A 6 12.46 -3.86 3.77
C THR A 6 11.77 -2.77 2.97
N LEU A 7 12.51 -2.16 2.05
CA LEU A 7 12.00 -1.19 1.07
C LEU A 7 10.97 -1.87 0.17
N GLY A 8 9.69 -1.70 0.53
CA GLY A 8 8.56 -2.30 -0.15
C GLY A 8 8.40 -3.79 0.16
N GLN A 9 7.19 -4.20 0.45
CA GLN A 9 6.86 -5.62 0.72
C GLN A 9 6.76 -6.44 -0.59
N TYR A 10 7.47 -6.03 -1.66
CA TYR A 10 7.42 -6.76 -2.94
C TYR A 10 7.99 -8.17 -2.80
N TYR A 11 7.17 -9.16 -3.13
CA TYR A 11 7.59 -10.55 -3.24
C TYR A 11 8.03 -10.84 -4.68
N SER A 12 9.32 -11.13 -4.89
CA SER A 12 9.83 -11.45 -6.22
C SER A 12 9.29 -12.80 -6.68
N GLY A 13 8.38 -12.77 -7.67
CA GLY A 13 7.76 -13.94 -8.23
C GLY A 13 7.48 -13.75 -9.73
N ASN A 14 7.37 -14.87 -10.46
CA ASN A 14 7.02 -14.92 -11.88
C ASN A 14 5.61 -15.51 -12.05
N SER A 15 4.58 -14.71 -11.74
CA SER A 15 3.19 -15.08 -11.98
C SER A 15 2.54 -14.19 -13.04
N ILE A 16 1.36 -14.59 -13.52
CA ILE A 16 0.56 -13.78 -14.44
C ILE A 16 0.29 -12.40 -13.84
N ILE A 17 -0.04 -12.36 -12.54
CA ILE A 17 -0.34 -11.12 -11.81
C ILE A 17 0.90 -10.22 -11.71
N HIS A 18 2.10 -10.77 -11.45
CA HIS A 18 3.33 -9.97 -11.41
C HIS A 18 3.62 -9.25 -12.73
N ARG A 19 3.26 -9.88 -13.84
CA ARG A 19 3.51 -9.40 -15.21
C ARG A 19 2.43 -8.46 -15.75
N LEU A 20 1.33 -8.23 -15.02
CA LEU A 20 0.29 -7.27 -15.40
C LEU A 20 0.79 -5.84 -15.31
N ASP A 21 0.25 -4.98 -16.17
CA ASP A 21 0.52 -3.54 -16.16
C ASP A 21 0.13 -2.93 -14.79
N PRO A 22 1.01 -2.13 -14.16
CA PRO A 22 0.73 -1.48 -12.86
C PRO A 22 -0.55 -0.63 -12.86
N ARG A 23 -0.92 -0.02 -13.98
CA ARG A 23 -2.14 0.77 -14.12
C ARG A 23 -3.39 -0.07 -13.88
N VAL A 24 -3.43 -1.26 -14.49
CA VAL A 24 -4.55 -2.20 -14.35
C VAL A 24 -4.63 -2.70 -12.92
N LYS A 25 -3.50 -2.96 -12.28
CA LYS A 25 -3.48 -3.40 -10.87
C LYS A 25 -3.97 -2.31 -9.92
N ILE A 26 -3.53 -1.06 -10.11
CA ILE A 26 -3.98 0.06 -9.27
C ILE A 26 -5.48 0.26 -9.43
N MET A 27 -5.96 0.36 -10.68
CA MET A 27 -7.39 0.53 -10.97
C MET A 27 -8.20 -0.67 -10.49
N GLY A 28 -7.71 -1.90 -10.70
CA GLY A 28 -8.35 -3.12 -10.23
C GLY A 28 -8.48 -3.17 -8.71
N THR A 29 -7.43 -2.79 -7.98
CA THR A 29 -7.48 -2.71 -6.52
C THR A 29 -8.46 -1.63 -6.05
N LEU A 30 -8.47 -0.48 -6.70
CA LEU A 30 -9.39 0.62 -6.37
C LEU A 30 -10.84 0.21 -6.61
N VAL A 31 -11.13 -0.42 -7.75
CA VAL A 31 -12.47 -0.95 -8.07
C VAL A 31 -12.87 -2.06 -7.09
N PHE A 32 -11.93 -2.93 -6.69
CA PHE A 32 -12.18 -3.96 -5.69
C PHE A 32 -12.55 -3.35 -4.33
N ILE A 33 -11.81 -2.33 -3.88
CA ILE A 33 -12.12 -1.60 -2.65
C ILE A 33 -13.54 -0.99 -2.73
N ILE A 34 -13.84 -0.26 -3.80
CA ILE A 34 -15.16 0.35 -4.01
C ILE A 34 -16.26 -0.73 -4.04
N GLY A 35 -16.01 -1.84 -4.75
CA GLY A 35 -16.95 -2.96 -4.83
C GLY A 35 -17.28 -3.55 -3.46
N LEU A 36 -16.30 -3.69 -2.55
CA LEU A 36 -16.54 -4.15 -1.18
C LEU A 36 -17.43 -3.19 -0.36
N PHE A 37 -17.41 -1.89 -0.67
CA PHE A 37 -18.32 -0.93 -0.03
C PHE A 37 -19.74 -0.92 -0.65
N VAL A 38 -19.85 -1.34 -1.90
CA VAL A 38 -21.14 -1.46 -2.59
C VAL A 38 -21.92 -2.70 -2.14
N ILE A 39 -21.20 -3.76 -1.71
CA ILE A 39 -21.81 -5.03 -1.28
C ILE A 39 -22.45 -4.85 0.10
N ASP A 40 -23.72 -5.21 0.21
CA ASP A 40 -24.51 -5.21 1.45
C ASP A 40 -25.12 -6.60 1.77
N SER A 41 -24.61 -7.69 1.15
CA SER A 41 -25.08 -9.07 1.36
C SER A 41 -23.92 -10.06 1.58
N PHE A 42 -24.15 -11.13 2.35
CA PHE A 42 -23.16 -12.21 2.53
C PHE A 42 -22.82 -12.92 1.24
N ILE A 43 -23.77 -13.03 0.31
CA ILE A 43 -23.55 -13.64 -1.02
C ILE A 43 -22.51 -12.82 -1.78
N GLY A 44 -22.60 -11.48 -1.74
CA GLY A 44 -21.62 -10.61 -2.35
C GLY A 44 -20.22 -10.77 -1.76
N PHE A 45 -20.08 -10.93 -0.43
CA PHE A 45 -18.79 -11.24 0.19
C PHE A 45 -18.24 -12.61 -0.19
N ALA A 46 -19.10 -13.62 -0.35
CA ALA A 46 -18.66 -14.93 -0.82
C ALA A 46 -18.06 -14.83 -2.24
N ILE A 47 -18.71 -14.10 -3.14
CA ILE A 47 -18.22 -13.87 -4.51
C ILE A 47 -16.90 -13.07 -4.47
N ALA A 48 -16.82 -12.01 -3.67
CA ALA A 48 -15.59 -11.23 -3.51
C ALA A 48 -14.44 -12.09 -2.97
N THR A 49 -14.74 -12.99 -2.01
CA THR A 49 -13.76 -13.92 -1.45
C THR A 49 -13.25 -14.92 -2.48
N VAL A 50 -14.15 -15.48 -3.29
CA VAL A 50 -13.79 -16.41 -4.38
C VAL A 50 -12.94 -15.69 -5.43
N CYS A 51 -13.33 -14.49 -5.83
CA CYS A 51 -12.59 -13.68 -6.79
C CYS A 51 -11.19 -13.34 -6.26
N LEU A 52 -11.08 -12.87 -5.02
CA LEU A 52 -9.81 -12.59 -4.38
C LEU A 52 -8.96 -13.86 -4.24
N GLY A 53 -9.56 -14.99 -3.85
CA GLY A 53 -8.90 -16.29 -3.76
C GLY A 53 -8.32 -16.73 -5.10
N ALA A 54 -9.04 -16.56 -6.20
CA ALA A 54 -8.55 -16.84 -7.56
C ALA A 54 -7.36 -15.94 -7.95
N ILE A 55 -7.41 -14.65 -7.58
CA ILE A 55 -6.30 -13.71 -7.78
C ILE A 55 -5.08 -14.16 -6.98
N ILE A 56 -5.25 -14.52 -5.70
CA ILE A 56 -4.18 -14.98 -4.81
C ILE A 56 -3.55 -16.26 -5.36
N ALA A 57 -4.34 -17.25 -5.74
CA ALA A 57 -3.87 -18.49 -6.34
C ALA A 57 -3.05 -18.22 -7.62
N SER A 58 -3.53 -17.32 -8.49
CA SER A 58 -2.83 -16.89 -9.70
C SER A 58 -1.55 -16.10 -9.41
N SER A 59 -1.45 -15.45 -8.27
CA SER A 59 -0.27 -14.65 -7.88
C SER A 59 0.92 -15.50 -7.46
N LYS A 60 0.70 -16.77 -7.04
CA LYS A 60 1.72 -17.67 -6.48
C LYS A 60 2.47 -17.09 -5.28
N VAL A 61 1.91 -16.10 -4.61
CA VAL A 61 2.46 -15.52 -3.37
C VAL A 61 2.01 -16.40 -2.19
N PRO A 62 2.93 -16.83 -1.31
CA PRO A 62 2.55 -17.61 -0.13
C PRO A 62 1.60 -16.83 0.78
N LEU A 63 0.51 -17.45 1.20
CA LEU A 63 -0.51 -16.86 2.08
C LEU A 63 0.10 -16.27 3.37
N LYS A 64 1.20 -16.87 3.85
CA LYS A 64 1.92 -16.39 5.05
C LYS A 64 2.35 -14.92 4.95
N PHE A 65 2.74 -14.46 3.75
CA PHE A 65 3.14 -13.06 3.53
C PHE A 65 1.92 -12.12 3.53
N MET A 66 0.79 -12.57 3.00
CA MET A 66 -0.47 -11.80 3.02
C MET A 66 -1.03 -11.69 4.44
N MET A 67 -0.98 -12.78 5.23
CA MET A 67 -1.38 -12.79 6.63
C MET A 67 -0.49 -11.91 7.53
N LYS A 68 0.76 -11.65 7.15
CA LYS A 68 1.60 -10.66 7.86
C LYS A 68 0.99 -9.26 7.85
N GLY A 69 0.27 -8.88 6.78
CA GLY A 69 -0.44 -7.60 6.69
C GLY A 69 -1.61 -7.49 7.69
N LEU A 70 -2.21 -8.61 8.08
CA LEU A 70 -3.30 -8.63 9.07
C LEU A 70 -2.79 -8.49 10.51
N LYS A 71 -1.56 -8.97 10.80
CA LYS A 71 -1.03 -9.02 12.17
C LYS A 71 -1.05 -7.67 12.91
N PRO A 72 -0.57 -6.53 12.34
CA PRO A 72 -0.58 -5.25 13.04
C PRO A 72 -2.00 -4.67 13.22
N ILE A 73 -2.95 -5.08 12.36
CA ILE A 73 -4.31 -4.54 12.33
C ILE A 73 -5.28 -5.47 13.07
N PHE A 74 -4.83 -6.68 13.46
CA PHE A 74 -5.66 -7.68 14.14
C PHE A 74 -6.34 -7.13 15.40
N LEU A 75 -5.63 -6.33 16.19
CA LEU A 75 -6.18 -5.72 17.39
C LEU A 75 -7.31 -4.73 17.04
N ILE A 76 -7.17 -3.98 15.97
CA ILE A 76 -8.21 -3.03 15.49
C ILE A 76 -9.43 -3.81 14.99
N ILE A 77 -9.22 -4.91 14.24
CA ILE A 77 -10.31 -5.77 13.77
C ILE A 77 -11.08 -6.35 14.95
N LEU A 78 -10.36 -6.86 15.95
CA LEU A 78 -10.96 -7.43 17.16
C LEU A 78 -11.74 -6.36 17.94
N PHE A 79 -11.18 -5.17 18.11
CA PHE A 79 -11.83 -4.06 18.79
C PHE A 79 -13.10 -3.62 18.04
N THR A 80 -13.03 -3.47 16.72
CA THR A 80 -14.18 -3.12 15.88
C THR A 80 -15.28 -4.19 15.95
N PHE A 81 -14.89 -5.47 15.96
CA PHE A 81 -15.83 -6.58 16.13
C PHE A 81 -16.61 -6.46 17.44
N PHE A 82 -15.92 -6.29 18.56
CA PHE A 82 -16.57 -6.15 19.86
C PHE A 82 -17.40 -4.88 19.96
N LEU A 83 -16.93 -3.76 19.45
CA LEU A 83 -17.71 -2.51 19.43
C LEU A 83 -19.04 -2.70 18.68
N ASN A 84 -19.01 -3.24 17.47
CA ASN A 84 -20.23 -3.45 16.68
C ASN A 84 -21.15 -4.45 17.37
N MET A 85 -20.62 -5.52 17.98
CA MET A 85 -21.41 -6.54 18.65
C MET A 85 -22.20 -6.01 19.86
N PHE A 86 -21.60 -5.07 20.63
CA PHE A 86 -22.20 -4.57 21.88
C PHE A 86 -22.92 -3.22 21.75
N MET A 87 -22.51 -2.37 20.78
CA MET A 87 -23.07 -1.01 20.65
C MET A 87 -24.31 -0.93 19.75
N ILE A 88 -24.51 -1.89 18.86
CA ILE A 88 -25.65 -1.84 17.94
C ILE A 88 -26.92 -2.33 18.66
N LYS A 89 -27.95 -1.50 18.62
CA LYS A 89 -29.26 -1.81 19.19
C LYS A 89 -30.05 -2.73 18.25
N GLY A 90 -30.74 -3.73 18.82
CA GLY A 90 -31.56 -4.66 18.05
C GLY A 90 -32.19 -5.72 18.96
N GLU A 91 -32.68 -6.83 18.39
CA GLU A 91 -33.21 -7.95 19.13
C GLU A 91 -32.14 -8.61 20.00
N VAL A 92 -32.36 -8.65 21.33
CA VAL A 92 -31.40 -9.16 22.27
C VAL A 92 -31.41 -10.71 22.23
N ILE A 93 -30.32 -11.33 21.80
CA ILE A 93 -30.15 -12.78 21.82
C ILE A 93 -29.68 -13.21 23.21
N PHE A 94 -28.76 -12.46 23.81
CA PHE A 94 -28.15 -12.81 25.07
C PHE A 94 -27.79 -11.55 25.86
N GLN A 95 -28.14 -11.51 27.15
CA GLN A 95 -27.84 -10.39 28.03
C GLN A 95 -27.10 -10.88 29.24
N ILE A 96 -25.86 -10.37 29.42
CA ILE A 96 -25.07 -10.56 30.65
C ILE A 96 -24.86 -9.16 31.24
N TRP A 97 -25.55 -8.92 32.34
CA TRP A 97 -25.44 -7.70 33.13
C TRP A 97 -25.59 -6.42 32.31
N PHE A 98 -24.49 -5.72 31.97
CA PHE A 98 -24.50 -4.49 31.12
C PHE A 98 -24.28 -4.76 29.62
N LEU A 99 -23.82 -5.95 29.23
CA LEU A 99 -23.50 -6.30 27.86
C LEU A 99 -24.70 -7.03 27.22
N LYS A 100 -25.26 -6.36 26.18
CA LYS A 100 -26.36 -6.93 25.38
C LYS A 100 -25.80 -7.32 24.03
N ILE A 101 -25.86 -8.61 23.70
CA ILE A 101 -25.55 -9.10 22.37
C ILE A 101 -26.85 -9.12 21.58
N THR A 102 -26.89 -8.31 20.54
CA THR A 102 -28.05 -8.21 19.66
C THR A 102 -27.80 -9.00 18.37
N ARG A 103 -28.87 -9.48 17.74
CA ARG A 103 -28.78 -10.20 16.46
C ARG A 103 -28.19 -9.32 15.37
N GLU A 104 -28.66 -8.08 15.27
CA GLU A 104 -28.17 -7.08 14.31
C GLU A 104 -26.72 -6.69 14.59
N GLY A 105 -26.35 -6.59 15.88
CA GLY A 105 -24.98 -6.30 16.29
C GLY A 105 -24.00 -7.39 15.88
N LEU A 106 -24.38 -8.66 16.09
CA LEU A 106 -23.55 -9.80 15.67
C LEU A 106 -23.41 -9.86 14.14
N TYR A 107 -24.53 -9.66 13.44
CA TYR A 107 -24.56 -9.62 11.98
C TYR A 107 -23.63 -8.53 11.44
N GLN A 108 -23.74 -7.32 11.96
CA GLN A 108 -22.93 -6.18 11.55
C GLN A 108 -21.45 -6.33 11.95
N ALA A 109 -21.18 -6.92 13.10
CA ALA A 109 -19.81 -7.20 13.54
C ALA A 109 -19.10 -8.18 12.60
N LEU A 110 -19.77 -9.29 12.22
CA LEU A 110 -19.24 -10.21 11.23
C LEU A 110 -19.04 -9.55 9.86
N TYR A 111 -20.02 -8.79 9.43
CA TYR A 111 -20.04 -8.08 8.16
C TYR A 111 -18.85 -7.13 8.02
N MET A 112 -18.63 -6.27 9.02
CA MET A 112 -17.50 -5.34 9.05
C MET A 112 -16.15 -6.07 9.14
N THR A 113 -16.10 -7.16 9.91
CA THR A 113 -14.88 -7.97 10.03
C THR A 113 -14.47 -8.59 8.69
N PHE A 114 -15.41 -9.22 7.98
CA PHE A 114 -15.15 -9.76 6.64
C PHE A 114 -14.72 -8.67 5.67
N ARG A 115 -15.38 -7.52 5.68
CA ARG A 115 -15.02 -6.37 4.84
C ARG A 115 -13.58 -5.92 5.09
N LEU A 116 -13.20 -5.72 6.36
CA LEU A 116 -11.85 -5.29 6.73
C LEU A 116 -10.78 -6.32 6.31
N ILE A 117 -11.03 -7.62 6.54
CA ILE A 117 -10.10 -8.68 6.14
C ILE A 117 -9.89 -8.68 4.61
N LEU A 118 -10.96 -8.61 3.84
CA LEU A 118 -10.89 -8.60 2.37
C LEU A 118 -10.20 -7.35 1.84
N LEU A 119 -10.46 -6.18 2.43
CA LEU A 119 -9.77 -4.92 2.09
C LEU A 119 -8.26 -5.02 2.31
N ILE A 120 -7.84 -5.54 3.46
CA ILE A 120 -6.42 -5.66 3.80
C ILE A 120 -5.73 -6.67 2.89
N ILE A 121 -6.33 -7.84 2.67
CA ILE A 121 -5.75 -8.85 1.80
C ILE A 121 -5.71 -8.36 0.35
N GLY A 122 -6.78 -7.73 -0.15
CA GLY A 122 -6.85 -7.19 -1.51
C GLY A 122 -5.80 -6.11 -1.77
N SER A 123 -5.62 -5.16 -0.86
CA SER A 123 -4.56 -4.15 -0.97
C SER A 123 -3.15 -4.74 -0.83
N SER A 124 -2.99 -5.79 0.00
CA SER A 124 -1.71 -6.49 0.14
C SER A 124 -1.28 -7.19 -1.15
N VAL A 125 -2.22 -7.68 -1.96
CA VAL A 125 -1.91 -8.27 -3.27
C VAL A 125 -1.22 -7.27 -4.19
N LEU A 126 -1.70 -6.03 -4.25
CA LEU A 126 -1.07 -4.97 -5.04
C LEU A 126 0.37 -4.72 -4.59
N THR A 127 0.58 -4.55 -3.29
CA THR A 127 1.89 -4.23 -2.71
C THR A 127 2.89 -5.38 -2.88
N LEU A 128 2.44 -6.63 -2.70
CA LEU A 128 3.29 -7.83 -2.83
C LEU A 128 3.62 -8.16 -4.29
N THR A 129 2.77 -7.80 -5.25
CA THR A 129 2.95 -8.17 -6.66
C THR A 129 3.49 -7.05 -7.56
N THR A 130 3.67 -5.83 -7.02
CA THR A 130 4.09 -4.68 -7.82
C THR A 130 5.34 -4.03 -7.22
N LYS A 131 6.38 -3.85 -8.04
CA LYS A 131 7.59 -3.13 -7.61
C LYS A 131 7.26 -1.65 -7.34
N PRO A 132 7.80 -1.02 -6.28
CA PRO A 132 7.52 0.39 -5.96
C PRO A 132 7.77 1.34 -7.14
N ILE A 133 8.85 1.15 -7.92
CA ILE A 133 9.17 1.96 -9.09
C ILE A 133 8.07 1.83 -10.16
N ASN A 134 7.57 0.62 -10.42
CA ASN A 134 6.50 0.41 -11.39
C ASN A 134 5.16 1.01 -10.89
N LEU A 135 4.96 1.03 -9.58
CA LEU A 135 3.79 1.66 -8.98
C LEU A 135 3.81 3.18 -9.19
N THR A 136 4.97 3.84 -9.02
CA THR A 136 5.12 5.27 -9.30
C THR A 136 4.85 5.60 -10.76
N ASP A 137 5.35 4.78 -11.68
CA ASP A 137 5.08 4.93 -13.11
C ASP A 137 3.58 4.78 -13.45
N GLY A 138 2.90 3.82 -12.79
CA GLY A 138 1.46 3.64 -12.93
C GLY A 138 0.66 4.84 -12.43
N ILE A 139 1.03 5.38 -11.27
CA ILE A 139 0.41 6.57 -10.66
C ILE A 139 0.62 7.80 -11.58
N GLU A 140 1.83 8.01 -12.10
CA GLU A 140 2.10 9.12 -13.03
C GLU A 140 1.14 9.09 -14.23
N TYR A 141 0.98 7.91 -14.82
CA TYR A 141 0.08 7.78 -15.96
C TYR A 141 -1.38 8.08 -15.61
N LEU A 142 -1.84 7.61 -14.47
CA LEU A 142 -3.20 7.86 -13.97
C LEU A 142 -3.42 9.33 -13.59
N LEU A 143 -2.36 10.02 -13.14
CA LEU A 143 -2.41 11.45 -12.82
C LEU A 143 -2.24 12.36 -14.04
N LYS A 144 -1.73 11.85 -15.16
CA LYS A 144 -1.51 12.65 -16.39
C LYS A 144 -2.74 13.42 -16.88
N PRO A 145 -3.97 12.88 -16.87
CA PRO A 145 -5.18 13.64 -17.24
C PRO A 145 -5.42 14.88 -16.36
N PHE A 146 -5.00 14.82 -15.10
CA PHE A 146 -5.14 15.91 -14.12
C PHE A 146 -4.10 17.03 -14.32
N GLY A 147 -3.14 16.86 -15.20
CA GLY A 147 -2.21 17.91 -15.62
C GLY A 147 -2.93 19.14 -16.20
N LYS A 148 -4.11 18.95 -16.79
CA LYS A 148 -4.99 20.05 -17.26
C LYS A 148 -5.53 20.93 -16.12
N ILE A 149 -5.54 20.44 -14.89
CA ILE A 149 -5.99 21.16 -13.67
C ILE A 149 -4.77 21.75 -12.92
N GLY A 150 -3.56 21.71 -13.54
CA GLY A 150 -2.34 22.26 -12.95
C GLY A 150 -1.55 21.28 -12.05
N LEU A 151 -1.88 19.97 -12.07
CA LEU A 151 -1.16 18.97 -11.28
C LEU A 151 0.12 18.55 -12.02
N PRO A 152 1.34 18.79 -11.47
CA PRO A 152 2.61 18.44 -12.10
C PRO A 152 2.91 16.93 -11.95
N ALA A 153 2.12 16.08 -12.65
CA ALA A 153 2.17 14.63 -12.49
C ALA A 153 3.54 14.03 -12.81
N HIS A 154 4.23 14.59 -13.79
CA HIS A 154 5.56 14.13 -14.18
C HIS A 154 6.61 14.45 -13.13
N GLU A 155 6.61 15.67 -12.61
CA GLU A 155 7.53 16.12 -11.56
C GLU A 155 7.34 15.32 -10.29
N LEU A 156 6.09 15.06 -9.89
CA LEU A 156 5.76 14.22 -8.73
C LEU A 156 6.29 12.79 -8.90
N ALA A 157 6.10 12.18 -10.06
CA ALA A 157 6.59 10.83 -10.33
C ALA A 157 8.12 10.77 -10.35
N MET A 158 8.77 11.80 -10.91
CA MET A 158 10.22 11.92 -10.89
C MET A 158 10.75 12.06 -9.46
N MET A 159 10.14 12.92 -8.63
CA MET A 159 10.51 13.05 -7.22
C MET A 159 10.36 11.72 -6.47
N MET A 160 9.25 10.99 -6.67
CA MET A 160 9.05 9.66 -6.07
C MET A 160 10.10 8.66 -6.54
N THR A 161 10.44 8.65 -7.83
CA THR A 161 11.44 7.73 -8.39
C THR A 161 12.83 8.02 -7.83
N ILE A 162 13.21 9.30 -7.74
CA ILE A 162 14.47 9.74 -7.13
C ILE A 162 14.50 9.35 -5.65
N ALA A 163 13.42 9.62 -4.90
CA ALA A 163 13.31 9.26 -3.49
C ALA A 163 13.49 7.75 -3.27
N LEU A 164 12.75 6.90 -4.02
CA LEU A 164 12.85 5.44 -3.94
C LEU A 164 14.26 4.93 -4.23
N ARG A 165 14.98 5.58 -5.14
CA ARG A 165 16.37 5.23 -5.46
C ARG A 165 17.33 5.61 -4.35
N PHE A 166 17.13 6.75 -3.69
CA PHE A 166 18.05 7.24 -2.67
C PHE A 166 17.77 6.72 -1.26
N ILE A 167 16.59 6.14 -0.99
CA ILE A 167 16.30 5.54 0.32
C ILE A 167 17.37 4.51 0.74
N PRO A 168 17.80 3.53 -0.08
CA PRO A 168 18.89 2.61 0.30
C PRO A 168 20.19 3.34 0.62
N THR A 169 20.57 4.32 -0.21
CA THR A 169 21.79 5.09 -0.03
C THR A 169 21.77 5.89 1.29
N LEU A 170 20.65 6.52 1.60
CA LEU A 170 20.47 7.27 2.85
C LEU A 170 20.44 6.36 4.07
N LEU A 171 19.90 5.13 3.96
CA LEU A 171 19.96 4.14 5.03
C LEU A 171 21.42 3.69 5.31
N GLU A 172 22.19 3.42 4.26
CA GLU A 172 23.62 3.09 4.40
C GLU A 172 24.40 4.25 5.01
N GLU A 173 24.12 5.49 4.60
CA GLU A 173 24.75 6.68 5.16
C GLU A 173 24.37 6.89 6.62
N THR A 174 23.11 6.64 6.97
CA THR A 174 22.64 6.68 8.37
C THR A 174 23.40 5.66 9.23
N ASP A 175 23.60 4.44 8.74
CA ASP A 175 24.35 3.40 9.44
C ASP A 175 25.83 3.82 9.65
N LYS A 176 26.47 4.45 8.64
CA LYS A 176 27.85 4.95 8.75
C LYS A 176 27.95 6.07 9.79
N ILE A 177 27.04 7.06 9.72
CA ILE A 177 27.00 8.19 10.67
C ILE A 177 26.77 7.65 12.09
N MET A 178 25.83 6.72 12.27
CA MET A 178 25.53 6.13 13.57
C MET A 178 26.76 5.44 14.17
N LYS A 179 27.46 4.61 13.40
CA LYS A 179 28.69 3.96 13.84
C LYS A 179 29.79 4.96 14.19
N ALA A 180 29.95 6.02 13.40
CA ALA A 180 30.90 7.08 13.68
C ALA A 180 30.59 7.83 14.99
N GLN A 181 29.31 8.12 15.25
CA GLN A 181 28.88 8.76 16.48
C GLN A 181 29.01 7.83 17.71
N GLN A 182 28.73 6.54 17.56
CA GLN A 182 28.97 5.54 18.60
C GLN A 182 30.44 5.44 18.96
N ALA A 183 31.35 5.47 17.98
CA ALA A 183 32.81 5.50 18.21
C ALA A 183 33.27 6.78 18.96
N ARG A 184 32.50 7.88 18.87
CA ARG A 184 32.72 9.13 19.62
C ARG A 184 32.05 9.11 21.00
N GLY A 185 31.49 7.98 21.44
CA GLY A 185 30.87 7.80 22.75
C GLY A 185 29.40 8.18 22.81
N ALA A 186 28.72 8.36 21.66
CA ALA A 186 27.28 8.59 21.65
C ALA A 186 26.53 7.29 21.96
N ASP A 187 25.61 7.36 22.93
CA ASP A 187 24.70 6.28 23.30
C ASP A 187 23.27 6.62 22.87
N PHE A 188 22.67 5.77 22.02
CA PHE A 188 21.34 5.96 21.45
C PHE A 188 20.25 5.10 22.12
N GLU A 189 20.63 4.19 23.03
CA GLU A 189 19.71 3.19 23.58
C GLU A 189 19.23 3.52 24.99
N THR A 190 20.03 4.21 25.80
CA THR A 190 19.70 4.52 27.20
C THR A 190 18.94 5.84 27.33
N GLY A 191 18.06 5.95 28.36
CA GLY A 191 17.37 7.17 28.75
C GLY A 191 15.90 7.25 28.37
N ASN A 192 15.23 8.34 28.80
CA ASN A 192 13.83 8.63 28.53
C ASN A 192 13.60 8.97 27.04
N LEU A 193 12.35 8.84 26.55
CA LEU A 193 11.98 9.13 25.16
C LEU A 193 12.49 10.48 24.66
N LEU A 194 12.38 11.53 25.50
CA LEU A 194 12.85 12.88 25.15
C LEU A 194 14.37 12.96 25.04
N GLN A 195 15.10 12.26 25.90
CA GLN A 195 16.57 12.17 25.85
C GLN A 195 17.05 11.39 24.65
N ARG A 196 16.36 10.29 24.29
CA ARG A 196 16.63 9.55 23.06
C ARG A 196 16.43 10.39 21.82
N ALA A 197 15.33 11.19 21.77
CA ALA A 197 15.09 12.09 20.66
C ALA A 197 16.20 13.15 20.50
N LYS A 198 16.68 13.76 21.61
CA LYS A 198 17.81 14.71 21.57
C LYS A 198 19.11 14.05 21.10
N ARG A 199 19.35 12.79 21.47
CA ARG A 199 20.54 12.02 21.05
C ARG A 199 20.55 11.65 19.57
N LEU A 200 19.39 11.75 18.87
CA LEU A 200 19.33 11.56 17.42
C LEU A 200 19.79 12.80 16.63
N ILE A 201 19.85 13.98 17.25
CA ILE A 201 20.29 15.22 16.57
C ILE A 201 21.66 15.10 15.92
N PRO A 202 22.70 14.52 16.59
CA PRO A 202 24.01 14.30 15.99
C PRO A 202 24.02 13.37 14.77
N ILE A 203 22.96 12.59 14.55
CA ILE A 203 22.77 11.78 13.34
C ILE A 203 22.03 12.59 12.28
N LEU A 204 21.00 13.33 12.67
CA LEU A 204 20.14 14.08 11.74
C LEU A 204 20.91 15.17 11.00
N VAL A 205 21.73 15.97 11.71
CA VAL A 205 22.44 17.10 11.08
C VAL A 205 23.41 16.65 9.98
N PRO A 206 24.32 15.67 10.19
CA PRO A 206 25.17 15.16 9.13
C PRO A 206 24.39 14.49 8.00
N LEU A 207 23.28 13.80 8.31
CA LEU A 207 22.43 13.16 7.31
C LEU A 207 21.78 14.20 6.39
N PHE A 208 21.27 15.33 6.95
CA PHE A 208 20.76 16.43 6.14
C PHE A 208 21.81 17.03 5.22
N ILE A 209 23.02 17.27 5.74
CA ILE A 209 24.14 17.80 4.93
C ILE A 209 24.48 16.84 3.79
N SER A 210 24.54 15.53 4.07
CA SER A 210 24.78 14.50 3.06
C SER A 210 23.65 14.47 2.00
N ALA A 211 22.39 14.51 2.44
CA ALA A 211 21.24 14.54 1.55
C ALA A 211 21.23 15.77 0.61
N PHE A 212 21.56 16.96 1.13
CA PHE A 212 21.70 18.16 0.29
C PHE A 212 22.85 18.05 -0.71
N ARG A 213 23.98 17.49 -0.31
CA ARG A 213 25.11 17.24 -1.23
C ARG A 213 24.69 16.30 -2.37
N ILE A 214 24.05 15.19 -2.02
CA ILE A 214 23.52 14.24 -3.03
C ILE A 214 22.53 14.93 -3.98
N ALA A 215 21.66 15.79 -3.44
CA ALA A 215 20.69 16.53 -4.25
C ALA A 215 21.38 17.52 -5.22
N GLN A 216 22.42 18.23 -4.76
CA GLN A 216 23.22 19.14 -5.62
C GLN A 216 23.97 18.37 -6.70
N ASP A 217 24.61 17.27 -6.37
CA ASP A 217 25.32 16.42 -7.34
C ASP A 217 24.36 15.86 -8.40
N MET A 218 23.14 15.48 -7.97
CA MET A 218 22.09 15.00 -8.87
C MET A 218 21.60 16.13 -9.79
N ALA A 219 21.38 17.34 -9.26
CA ALA A 219 20.95 18.50 -10.05
C ALA A 219 21.99 18.84 -11.11
N MET A 220 23.28 18.93 -10.74
CA MET A 220 24.37 19.16 -11.69
C MET A 220 24.47 18.07 -12.77
N ALA A 221 24.27 16.79 -12.36
CA ALA A 221 24.28 15.68 -13.32
C ALA A 221 23.08 15.75 -14.29
N MET A 222 21.92 16.25 -13.84
CA MET A 222 20.74 16.46 -14.68
C MET A 222 20.95 17.64 -15.66
N GLU A 223 21.53 18.73 -15.20
CA GLU A 223 21.87 19.88 -16.04
C GLU A 223 22.91 19.49 -17.11
N ALA A 224 23.96 18.77 -16.74
CA ALA A 224 24.96 18.27 -17.67
C ALA A 224 24.39 17.34 -18.75
N ARG A 225 23.25 16.69 -18.46
CA ARG A 225 22.50 15.87 -19.43
C ARG A 225 21.41 16.64 -20.17
N CYS A 226 21.41 17.97 -20.09
CA CYS A 226 20.43 18.85 -20.73
C CYS A 226 18.98 18.52 -20.37
N TYR A 227 18.72 18.21 -19.09
CA TYR A 227 17.35 17.96 -18.63
C TYR A 227 16.52 19.25 -18.70
N ARG A 228 15.42 19.24 -19.46
CA ARG A 228 14.51 20.37 -19.69
C ARG A 228 13.07 20.12 -19.25
N GLY A 229 12.83 19.22 -18.29
CA GLY A 229 11.48 18.86 -17.87
C GLY A 229 10.89 17.66 -18.62
N GLY A 230 9.55 17.48 -18.55
CA GLY A 230 8.85 16.27 -18.99
C GLY A 230 8.36 16.23 -20.44
N ASP A 231 8.22 17.37 -21.11
CA ASP A 231 7.37 17.51 -22.31
C ASP A 231 7.87 16.84 -23.60
N GLN A 232 9.15 16.48 -23.69
CA GLN A 232 9.72 15.83 -24.89
C GLN A 232 10.51 14.56 -24.59
N ARG A 233 10.25 13.93 -23.45
CA ARG A 233 11.05 12.82 -22.99
C ARG A 233 10.48 11.47 -23.39
N THR A 234 11.32 10.60 -23.98
CA THR A 234 11.00 9.18 -24.18
C THR A 234 11.42 8.36 -22.98
N ARG A 235 10.66 7.31 -22.67
CA ARG A 235 11.00 6.37 -21.57
C ARG A 235 11.78 5.20 -22.13
N MET A 236 12.89 4.84 -21.46
CA MET A 236 13.70 3.68 -21.82
C MET A 236 12.88 2.38 -21.65
N ASN A 237 12.09 2.28 -20.58
CA ASN A 237 11.19 1.17 -20.30
C ASN A 237 9.73 1.64 -20.38
N ALA A 238 9.22 1.83 -21.60
CA ALA A 238 7.82 2.21 -21.78
C ALA A 238 6.90 1.04 -21.39
N MET A 239 5.88 1.31 -20.57
CA MET A 239 4.83 0.36 -20.27
C MET A 239 4.03 0.04 -21.53
N LYS A 240 3.94 -1.25 -21.90
CA LYS A 240 3.20 -1.71 -23.09
C LYS A 240 1.99 -2.52 -22.62
N PHE A 241 0.82 -2.04 -23.01
CA PHE A 241 -0.44 -2.75 -22.73
C PHE A 241 -0.49 -4.07 -23.53
N GLN A 242 -0.75 -5.17 -22.87
CA GLN A 242 -0.76 -6.52 -23.48
C GLN A 242 -2.15 -7.14 -23.42
N LYS A 243 -2.40 -8.20 -24.21
CA LYS A 243 -3.70 -8.93 -24.23
C LYS A 243 -4.14 -9.39 -22.83
N ARG A 244 -3.20 -9.77 -21.95
CA ARG A 244 -3.48 -10.18 -20.57
C ARG A 244 -4.02 -9.02 -19.71
N ASP A 245 -3.59 -7.77 -20.01
CA ASP A 245 -4.06 -6.59 -19.30
C ASP A 245 -5.52 -6.26 -19.67
N VAL A 246 -5.88 -6.52 -20.94
CA VAL A 246 -7.28 -6.40 -21.40
C VAL A 246 -8.15 -7.43 -20.68
N VAL A 247 -7.73 -8.70 -20.60
CA VAL A 247 -8.50 -9.74 -19.90
C VAL A 247 -8.67 -9.41 -18.42
N ALA A 248 -7.60 -8.91 -17.77
CA ALA A 248 -7.68 -8.48 -16.37
C ALA A 248 -8.63 -7.29 -16.19
N SER A 249 -8.59 -6.29 -17.10
CA SER A 249 -9.50 -5.13 -17.06
C SER A 249 -10.96 -5.55 -17.24
N VAL A 250 -11.23 -6.47 -18.17
CA VAL A 250 -12.59 -7.03 -18.35
C VAL A 250 -13.04 -7.76 -17.08
N GLY A 251 -12.16 -8.54 -16.45
CA GLY A 251 -12.45 -9.21 -15.17
C GLY A 251 -12.82 -8.23 -14.06
N VAL A 252 -12.10 -7.11 -13.96
CA VAL A 252 -12.38 -6.05 -12.98
C VAL A 252 -13.74 -5.39 -13.23
N VAL A 253 -14.09 -5.12 -14.50
CA VAL A 253 -15.40 -4.56 -14.87
C VAL A 253 -16.52 -5.55 -14.55
N LEU A 254 -16.34 -6.83 -14.90
CA LEU A 254 -17.34 -7.88 -14.60
C LEU A 254 -17.55 -8.03 -13.09
N PHE A 255 -16.48 -7.96 -12.29
CA PHE A 255 -16.57 -7.95 -10.83
C PHE A 255 -17.44 -6.78 -10.34
N MET A 256 -17.18 -5.56 -10.82
CA MET A 256 -17.95 -4.37 -10.41
C MET A 256 -19.43 -4.49 -10.81
N VAL A 257 -19.70 -4.91 -12.04
CA VAL A 257 -21.07 -5.15 -12.52
C VAL A 257 -21.78 -6.21 -11.67
N GLY A 258 -21.07 -7.30 -11.31
CA GLY A 258 -21.58 -8.33 -10.41
C GLY A 258 -21.92 -7.78 -9.02
N CYS A 259 -21.06 -6.94 -8.43
CA CYS A 259 -21.31 -6.30 -7.14
C CYS A 259 -22.57 -5.41 -7.18
N VAL A 260 -22.73 -4.61 -8.24
CA VAL A 260 -23.89 -3.73 -8.42
C VAL A 260 -25.17 -4.55 -8.67
N ALA A 261 -25.09 -5.60 -9.48
CA ALA A 261 -26.24 -6.48 -9.75
C ALA A 261 -26.75 -7.17 -8.46
N ILE A 262 -25.83 -7.67 -7.63
CA ILE A 262 -26.17 -8.28 -6.34
C ILE A 262 -26.88 -7.27 -5.43
N ARG A 263 -26.39 -6.02 -5.37
CA ARG A 263 -27.02 -4.97 -4.56
C ARG A 263 -28.44 -4.61 -5.03
N ILE A 264 -28.72 -4.73 -6.35
CA ILE A 264 -30.05 -4.42 -6.89
C ILE A 264 -31.04 -5.58 -6.64
N VAL A 265 -30.52 -6.83 -6.62
CA VAL A 265 -31.36 -8.04 -6.49
C VAL A 265 -31.64 -8.39 -5.02
N PHE A 266 -30.71 -8.06 -4.13
CA PHE A 266 -30.76 -8.34 -2.68
C PHE A 266 -30.69 -7.06 -1.85
#